data_9a3c1ec55d93ca656d08b038d868adaf
#
_entry.id   9a3c1ec55d93ca656d08b038d868adaf
#
_cell.length_a   1.000
_cell.length_b   1.000
_cell.length_c   1.000
_cell.angle_alpha   90.00
_cell.angle_beta   90.00
_cell.angle_gamma   90.00
#
_symmetry.space_group_name_H-M   'P 1'
#
loop_
_entity.id
_entity.type
_entity.pdbx_description
1 polymer ?
#
loop_
_entity_poly.entity_id
_entity_poly.type
_entity_poly.pdbx_seq_one_letter_code
_entity_poly.pdbx_strand_id
1 'polypeptide(L)'
;EVGERFKVEFNGYTHEGLAIARINGKDRKGNEYTNFPLFGFGALDKESGFVEITKMSKNYAYVTMLRLFDENHSIYRNKPICPKYAECGGCNIMHMTYKGQLVFKENMVKETLRKIGGIENVKIDPIYGMSSNALYYRNKVQVPVGSVRNKTLCGFYKRETHDIIPLD
;
A
#
# COMPACT_ATOMS: atom_id res chain seq x y z
N GLU A 1 -6.40 -13.39 14.33
CA GLU A 1 -6.88 -14.32 13.31
C GLU A 1 -7.56 -13.59 12.15
N VAL A 2 -7.85 -14.29 11.06
CA VAL A 2 -8.64 -13.72 9.96
C VAL A 2 -10.01 -13.29 10.47
N GLY A 3 -10.45 -12.08 10.12
CA GLY A 3 -11.68 -11.44 10.60
C GLY A 3 -11.53 -10.65 11.91
N GLU A 4 -10.40 -10.74 12.60
CA GLU A 4 -10.15 -9.88 13.76
C GLU A 4 -9.92 -8.45 13.37
N ARG A 5 -10.40 -7.51 14.22
CA ARG A 5 -10.38 -6.08 14.00
C ARG A 5 -9.50 -5.37 15.01
N PHE A 6 -8.73 -4.42 14.54
CA PHE A 6 -7.83 -3.63 15.36
C PHE A 6 -7.95 -2.14 15.04
N LYS A 7 -7.82 -1.33 16.09
CA LYS A 7 -7.48 0.09 15.94
C LYS A 7 -5.97 0.17 15.82
N VAL A 8 -5.48 0.78 14.76
CA VAL A 8 -4.04 0.87 14.49
C VAL A 8 -3.64 2.27 14.05
N GLU A 9 -2.37 2.58 14.25
CA GLU A 9 -1.66 3.69 13.61
C GLU A 9 -0.65 3.12 12.63
N PHE A 10 -0.56 3.70 11.45
CA PHE A 10 0.39 3.28 10.44
C PHE A 10 1.71 4.03 10.57
N ASN A 11 2.82 3.31 10.55
CA ASN A 11 4.16 3.83 10.72
C ASN A 11 5.10 3.26 9.64
N GLY A 12 5.09 3.90 8.47
CA GLY A 12 5.91 3.55 7.33
C GLY A 12 5.20 2.69 6.28
N TYR A 13 5.99 2.19 5.34
CA TYR A 13 5.50 1.48 4.16
C TYR A 13 6.37 0.27 3.80
N THR A 14 5.77 -0.71 3.12
CA THR A 14 6.52 -1.70 2.36
C THR A 14 7.05 -1.07 1.07
N HIS A 15 7.97 -1.77 0.39
CA HIS A 15 8.49 -1.34 -0.91
C HIS A 15 7.39 -1.25 -1.99
N GLU A 16 6.30 -1.98 -1.82
CA GLU A 16 5.13 -1.96 -2.72
C GLU A 16 4.15 -0.82 -2.40
N GLY A 17 4.37 -0.06 -1.33
CA GLY A 17 3.51 1.04 -0.91
C GLY A 17 2.33 0.64 -0.03
N LEU A 18 2.33 -0.58 0.55
CA LEU A 18 1.40 -0.94 1.61
C LEU A 18 1.82 -0.24 2.91
N ALA A 19 0.87 0.35 3.61
CA ALA A 19 1.13 0.95 4.91
C ALA A 19 1.37 -0.15 5.97
N ILE A 20 2.28 0.12 6.90
CA ILE A 20 2.68 -0.81 7.96
C ILE A 20 2.13 -0.31 9.28
N ALA A 21 1.34 -1.15 9.95
CA ALA A 21 1.02 -0.99 11.36
C ALA A 21 1.64 -2.13 12.17
N ARG A 22 1.70 -1.97 13.50
CA ARG A 22 2.22 -3.00 14.39
C ARG A 22 1.30 -3.16 15.58
N ILE A 23 1.06 -4.40 15.97
CA ILE A 23 0.21 -4.74 17.10
C ILE A 23 0.95 -5.64 18.09
N ASN A 24 0.53 -5.55 19.34
CA ASN A 24 0.90 -6.46 20.41
C ASN A 24 -0.36 -7.19 20.90
N GLY A 25 -0.22 -8.40 21.36
CA GLY A 25 -1.36 -9.15 21.87
C GLY A 25 -1.02 -10.58 22.24
N LYS A 26 -2.08 -11.39 22.37
CA LYS A 26 -1.99 -12.82 22.59
C LYS A 26 -2.84 -13.55 21.54
N ASP A 27 -2.33 -14.68 21.07
CA ASP A 27 -3.12 -15.57 20.23
C ASP A 27 -4.15 -16.36 21.08
N ARG A 28 -5.03 -17.13 20.42
CA ARG A 28 -6.03 -17.97 21.12
C ARG A 28 -5.43 -19.05 22.03
N LYS A 29 -4.17 -19.38 21.82
CA LYS A 29 -3.42 -20.35 22.64
C LYS A 29 -2.73 -19.68 23.82
N GLY A 30 -2.85 -18.34 23.95
CA GLY A 30 -2.22 -17.55 25.00
C GLY A 30 -0.76 -17.15 24.71
N ASN A 31 -0.21 -17.48 23.54
CA ASN A 31 1.14 -17.06 23.18
C ASN A 31 1.18 -15.54 22.89
N GLU A 32 2.08 -14.85 23.54
CA GLU A 32 2.27 -13.42 23.34
C GLU A 32 2.98 -13.14 22.02
N TYR A 33 2.55 -12.07 21.35
CA TYR A 33 3.25 -11.52 20.21
C TYR A 33 3.47 -10.02 20.40
N THR A 34 4.63 -9.55 19.99
CA THR A 34 5.01 -8.13 20.05
C THR A 34 5.46 -7.64 18.69
N ASN A 35 5.16 -6.38 18.38
CA ASN A 35 5.53 -5.76 17.11
C ASN A 35 5.07 -6.54 15.86
N PHE A 36 3.96 -7.27 15.96
CA PHE A 36 3.46 -8.07 14.84
C PHE A 36 3.01 -7.16 13.70
N PRO A 37 3.61 -7.25 12.50
CA PRO A 37 3.34 -6.33 11.41
C PRO A 37 2.04 -6.65 10.70
N LEU A 38 1.29 -5.60 10.43
CA LEU A 38 0.08 -5.60 9.61
C LEU A 38 0.35 -4.75 8.36
N PHE A 39 0.00 -5.27 7.19
CA PHE A 39 0.15 -4.59 5.91
C PHE A 39 -1.20 -4.25 5.32
N GLY A 40 -1.46 -2.95 5.15
CA GLY A 40 -2.75 -2.43 4.67
C GLY A 40 -2.60 -1.55 3.42
N PHE A 41 -3.51 -1.76 2.47
CA PHE A 41 -3.61 -0.91 1.29
C PHE A 41 -4.43 0.36 1.61
N GLY A 42 -4.00 1.49 1.05
CA GLY A 42 -4.78 2.73 1.04
C GLY A 42 -4.62 3.63 2.25
N ALA A 43 -3.85 3.25 3.28
CA ALA A 43 -3.46 4.14 4.36
C ALA A 43 -2.12 4.83 4.08
N LEU A 44 -1.86 5.91 4.79
CA LEU A 44 -0.60 6.65 4.75
C LEU A 44 0.08 6.65 6.13
N ASP A 45 1.38 6.93 6.12
CA ASP A 45 2.18 7.07 7.34
C ASP A 45 1.55 8.11 8.28
N LYS A 46 1.48 7.79 9.58
CA LYS A 46 0.84 8.54 10.64
C LYS A 46 -0.69 8.59 10.62
N GLU A 47 -1.33 7.99 9.66
CA GLU A 47 -2.79 7.82 9.71
C GLU A 47 -3.19 6.71 10.65
N SER A 48 -4.38 6.84 11.22
CA SER A 48 -4.96 5.86 12.13
C SER A 48 -6.33 5.40 11.64
N GLY A 49 -6.72 4.20 12.01
CA GLY A 49 -8.02 3.67 11.61
C GLY A 49 -8.35 2.31 12.20
N PHE A 50 -9.50 1.79 11.83
CA PHE A 50 -9.87 0.41 12.06
C PHE A 50 -9.54 -0.46 10.86
N VAL A 51 -8.92 -1.60 11.12
CA VAL A 51 -8.55 -2.60 10.11
C VAL A 51 -9.11 -3.96 10.49
N GLU A 52 -9.29 -4.82 9.48
CA GLU A 52 -9.66 -6.22 9.66
C GLU A 52 -8.63 -7.12 8.97
N ILE A 53 -8.19 -8.18 9.66
CA ILE A 53 -7.25 -9.15 9.10
C ILE A 53 -7.94 -9.95 8.00
N THR A 54 -7.40 -9.91 6.78
CA THR A 54 -7.89 -10.65 5.62
C THR A 54 -7.07 -11.89 5.32
N LYS A 55 -5.76 -11.85 5.61
CA LYS A 55 -4.86 -12.97 5.39
C LYS A 55 -3.79 -12.99 6.47
N MET A 56 -3.53 -14.17 7.02
CA MET A 56 -2.55 -14.37 8.09
C MET A 56 -1.38 -15.21 7.59
N SER A 57 -0.17 -14.77 7.92
CA SER A 57 1.07 -15.53 7.80
C SER A 57 1.69 -15.74 9.19
N LYS A 58 2.75 -16.54 9.27
CA LYS A 58 3.43 -16.82 10.55
C LYS A 58 3.98 -15.53 11.20
N ASN A 59 4.50 -14.59 10.42
CA ASN A 59 5.26 -13.44 10.92
C ASN A 59 4.61 -12.10 10.57
N TYR A 60 3.47 -12.07 9.87
CA TYR A 60 2.75 -10.85 9.47
C TYR A 60 1.32 -11.17 9.05
N ALA A 61 0.49 -10.14 8.90
CA ALA A 61 -0.84 -10.28 8.31
C ALA A 61 -1.13 -9.17 7.32
N TYR A 62 -1.99 -9.46 6.35
CA TYR A 62 -2.62 -8.45 5.50
C TYR A 62 -3.94 -8.02 6.12
N VAL A 63 -4.23 -6.74 5.97
CA VAL A 63 -5.45 -6.15 6.51
C VAL A 63 -6.16 -5.31 5.45
N THR A 64 -7.50 -5.29 5.54
CA THR A 64 -8.31 -4.31 4.83
C THR A 64 -8.65 -3.15 5.74
N MET A 65 -8.63 -1.94 5.18
CA MET A 65 -9.07 -0.73 5.87
C MET A 65 -10.59 -0.71 5.95
N LEU A 66 -11.14 -0.69 7.17
CA LEU A 66 -12.56 -0.53 7.41
C LEU A 66 -12.94 0.95 7.48
N ARG A 67 -12.14 1.75 8.18
CA ARG A 67 -12.35 3.18 8.35
C ARG A 67 -11.03 3.87 8.72
N LEU A 68 -10.70 4.96 8.05
CA LEU A 68 -9.70 5.93 8.51
C LEU A 68 -10.36 6.94 9.46
N PHE A 69 -9.60 7.45 10.42
CA PHE A 69 -10.05 8.53 11.29
C PHE A 69 -9.75 9.89 10.65
N ASP A 70 -10.73 10.77 10.62
CA ASP A 70 -10.62 12.07 9.96
C ASP A 70 -9.63 13.02 10.65
N GLU A 71 -9.34 12.78 11.94
CA GLU A 71 -8.50 13.63 12.78
C GLU A 71 -7.02 13.63 12.40
N ASN A 72 -6.55 12.60 11.69
CA ASN A 72 -5.13 12.36 11.39
C ASN A 72 -4.85 12.09 9.92
N HIS A 73 -5.54 12.76 9.01
CA HIS A 73 -5.22 12.61 7.59
C HIS A 73 -3.84 13.19 7.27
N SER A 74 -3.05 12.39 6.57
CA SER A 74 -1.75 12.84 6.07
C SER A 74 -1.90 14.03 5.12
N ILE A 75 -1.02 15.03 5.24
CA ILE A 75 -0.91 16.14 4.27
C ILE A 75 -0.62 15.67 2.84
N TYR A 76 -0.19 14.43 2.70
CA TYR A 76 0.06 13.79 1.41
C TYR A 76 -1.13 12.99 0.89
N ARG A 77 -2.26 12.97 1.59
CA ARG A 77 -3.45 12.28 1.13
C ARG A 77 -4.05 12.97 -0.08
N ASN A 78 -4.40 12.15 -1.08
CA ASN A 78 -5.05 12.59 -2.30
C ASN A 78 -6.22 11.67 -2.64
N LYS A 79 -7.26 12.21 -3.27
CA LYS A 79 -8.32 11.41 -3.86
C LYS A 79 -7.81 10.85 -5.20
N PRO A 80 -7.76 9.52 -5.35
CA PRO A 80 -7.37 8.91 -6.62
C PRO A 80 -8.26 9.37 -7.76
N ILE A 81 -7.66 9.73 -8.89
CA ILE A 81 -8.40 10.16 -10.09
C ILE A 81 -9.06 8.98 -10.82
N CYS A 82 -8.53 7.77 -10.67
CA CYS A 82 -9.08 6.57 -11.29
C CYS A 82 -10.22 6.02 -10.41
N PRO A 83 -11.45 5.88 -10.91
CA PRO A 83 -12.57 5.35 -10.15
C PRO A 83 -12.39 3.87 -9.77
N LYS A 84 -11.56 3.13 -10.49
CA LYS A 84 -11.27 1.71 -10.25
C LYS A 84 -10.10 1.48 -9.28
N TYR A 85 -9.48 2.56 -8.75
CA TYR A 85 -8.27 2.46 -7.94
C TYR A 85 -8.41 1.55 -6.71
N ALA A 86 -9.54 1.58 -6.04
CA ALA A 86 -9.76 0.79 -4.82
C ALA A 86 -9.68 -0.73 -5.07
N GLU A 87 -10.12 -1.19 -6.24
CA GLU A 87 -10.19 -2.60 -6.60
C GLU A 87 -9.04 -3.05 -7.48
N CYS A 88 -8.58 -2.17 -8.38
CA CYS A 88 -7.59 -2.47 -9.39
C CYS A 88 -6.19 -2.56 -8.80
N GLY A 89 -5.45 -3.62 -9.12
CA GLY A 89 -4.05 -3.84 -8.72
C GLY A 89 -3.01 -3.09 -9.56
N GLY A 90 -3.42 -2.35 -10.58
CA GLY A 90 -2.48 -1.66 -11.50
C GLY A 90 -1.74 -0.47 -10.89
N CYS A 91 -2.25 0.11 -9.79
CA CYS A 91 -1.64 1.28 -9.12
C CYS A 91 -1.63 1.12 -7.61
N ASN A 92 -0.49 1.38 -6.95
CA ASN A 92 -0.35 1.18 -5.51
C ASN A 92 -0.42 2.46 -4.68
N ILE A 93 0.02 3.60 -5.20
CA ILE A 93 0.22 4.84 -4.42
C ILE A 93 -0.50 6.07 -5.01
N MET A 94 -1.56 5.87 -5.81
CA MET A 94 -2.33 6.99 -6.39
C MET A 94 -3.09 7.80 -5.33
N HIS A 95 -3.31 7.24 -4.14
CA HIS A 95 -3.88 7.93 -2.99
C HIS A 95 -2.91 8.89 -2.28
N MET A 96 -1.66 8.97 -2.76
CA MET A 96 -0.68 9.98 -2.34
C MET A 96 -0.63 11.12 -3.34
N THR A 97 -0.49 12.36 -2.85
CA THR A 97 -0.09 13.48 -3.70
C THR A 97 1.26 13.18 -4.37
N TYR A 98 1.56 13.80 -5.51
CA TYR A 98 2.83 13.55 -6.18
C TYR A 98 4.05 13.88 -5.28
N LYS A 99 3.95 14.95 -4.50
CA LYS A 99 4.97 15.26 -3.47
C LYS A 99 5.13 14.13 -2.46
N GLY A 100 4.03 13.56 -2.01
CA GLY A 100 4.05 12.39 -1.11
C GLY A 100 4.71 11.17 -1.74
N GLN A 101 4.44 10.90 -3.03
CA GLN A 101 5.07 9.82 -3.77
C GLN A 101 6.61 10.00 -3.89
N LEU A 102 7.08 11.23 -4.07
CA LEU A 102 8.52 11.51 -4.11
C LEU A 102 9.15 11.28 -2.73
N VAL A 103 8.55 11.79 -1.67
CA VAL A 103 8.99 11.56 -0.28
C VAL A 103 9.01 10.07 0.05
N PHE A 104 7.97 9.33 -0.31
CA PHE A 104 7.91 7.88 -0.13
C PHE A 104 9.08 7.17 -0.81
N LYS A 105 9.35 7.48 -2.08
CA LYS A 105 10.44 6.87 -2.86
C LYS A 105 11.83 7.20 -2.30
N GLU A 106 12.04 8.43 -1.89
CA GLU A 106 13.30 8.86 -1.28
C GLU A 106 13.54 8.12 0.06
N ASN A 107 12.52 8.06 0.90
CA ASN A 107 12.60 7.33 2.18
C ASN A 107 12.80 5.82 1.97
N MET A 108 12.19 5.24 0.94
CA MET A 108 12.40 3.83 0.60
C MET A 108 13.87 3.54 0.26
N VAL A 109 14.52 4.40 -0.51
CA VAL A 109 15.96 4.25 -0.82
C VAL A 109 16.79 4.37 0.46
N LYS A 110 16.55 5.38 1.28
CA LYS A 110 17.25 5.59 2.57
C LYS A 110 17.14 4.36 3.48
N GLU A 111 15.92 3.88 3.67
CA GLU A 111 15.65 2.73 4.54
C GLU A 111 16.23 1.43 3.99
N THR A 112 16.25 1.24 2.66
CA THR A 112 16.88 0.08 2.02
C THR A 112 18.39 0.08 2.23
N LEU A 113 19.05 1.21 2.00
CA LEU A 113 20.49 1.35 2.24
C LEU A 113 20.83 1.09 3.72
N ARG A 114 20.05 1.66 4.63
CA ARG A 114 20.28 1.49 6.07
C ARG A 114 20.02 0.06 6.53
N LYS A 115 18.84 -0.51 6.22
CA LYS A 115 18.41 -1.80 6.80
C LYS A 115 19.00 -3.02 6.09
N ILE A 116 19.13 -2.96 4.78
CA ILE A 116 19.62 -4.08 3.96
C ILE A 116 21.10 -3.91 3.65
N GLY A 117 21.51 -2.71 3.26
CA GLY A 117 22.90 -2.41 2.94
C GLY A 117 23.82 -2.21 4.15
N GLY A 118 23.25 -2.00 5.35
CA GLY A 118 24.04 -1.66 6.54
C GLY A 118 24.79 -0.31 6.41
N ILE A 119 24.38 0.54 5.47
CA ILE A 119 25.03 1.81 5.17
C ILE A 119 24.30 2.92 5.92
N GLU A 120 24.95 3.44 6.93
CA GLU A 120 24.47 4.58 7.69
C GLU A 120 25.10 5.88 7.17
N ASN A 121 24.43 7.01 7.39
CA ASN A 121 24.95 8.36 7.08
C ASN A 121 25.31 8.60 5.61
N VAL A 122 24.70 7.88 4.68
CA VAL A 122 24.90 8.12 3.24
C VAL A 122 24.19 9.42 2.82
N LYS A 123 24.91 10.28 2.12
CA LYS A 123 24.31 11.44 1.45
C LYS A 123 23.55 10.94 0.23
N ILE A 124 22.25 11.19 0.22
CA ILE A 124 21.39 10.90 -0.92
C ILE A 124 21.01 12.23 -1.56
N ASP A 125 21.22 12.34 -2.86
CA ASP A 125 20.81 13.51 -3.61
C ASP A 125 19.27 13.60 -3.66
N PRO A 126 18.71 14.83 -3.79
CA PRO A 126 17.27 15.00 -3.89
C PRO A 126 16.70 14.21 -5.07
N ILE A 127 15.52 13.61 -4.86
CA ILE A 127 14.84 12.87 -5.92
C ILE A 127 14.41 13.81 -7.06
N TYR A 128 14.75 13.45 -8.28
CA TYR A 128 14.25 14.14 -9.47
C TYR A 128 12.86 13.62 -9.81
N GLY A 129 11.93 14.54 -9.94
CA GLY A 129 10.54 14.27 -10.33
C GLY A 129 10.15 15.01 -11.62
N MET A 130 8.95 14.74 -12.10
CA MET A 130 8.36 15.48 -13.22
C MET A 130 7.98 16.89 -12.75
N SER A 131 8.21 17.87 -13.59
CA SER A 131 8.02 19.29 -13.23
C SER A 131 6.56 19.72 -13.11
N SER A 132 5.62 19.05 -13.80
CA SER A 132 4.23 19.50 -13.84
C SER A 132 3.20 18.39 -13.60
N ASN A 133 3.23 17.30 -14.36
CA ASN A 133 2.21 16.26 -14.31
C ASN A 133 2.83 14.88 -14.18
N ALA A 134 2.48 14.19 -13.10
CA ALA A 134 2.93 12.82 -12.83
C ALA A 134 2.09 11.73 -13.54
N LEU A 135 1.24 12.13 -14.47
CA LEU A 135 0.40 11.24 -15.27
C LEU A 135 0.94 11.14 -16.70
N TYR A 136 0.45 10.12 -17.42
CA TYR A 136 0.76 9.90 -18.84
C TYR A 136 2.26 9.75 -19.17
N TYR A 137 3.07 9.34 -18.21
CA TYR A 137 4.52 9.20 -18.37
C TYR A 137 4.94 7.86 -18.97
N ARG A 138 4.05 6.86 -18.97
CA ARG A 138 4.36 5.52 -19.52
C ARG A 138 4.12 5.51 -21.02
N ASN A 139 5.10 5.02 -21.76
CA ASN A 139 5.02 4.76 -23.21
C ASN A 139 4.84 3.27 -23.53
N LYS A 140 4.80 2.40 -22.52
CA LYS A 140 4.56 0.95 -22.66
C LYS A 140 3.72 0.45 -21.49
N VAL A 141 2.70 -0.34 -21.81
CA VAL A 141 1.88 -1.06 -20.82
C VAL A 141 1.65 -2.51 -21.30
N GLN A 142 1.60 -3.42 -20.35
CA GLN A 142 1.17 -4.80 -20.58
C GLN A 142 -0.17 -4.99 -19.89
N VAL A 143 -1.18 -5.31 -20.69
CA VAL A 143 -2.56 -5.44 -20.22
C VAL A 143 -2.97 -6.90 -20.37
N PRO A 144 -3.30 -7.61 -19.27
CA PRO A 144 -3.89 -8.94 -19.33
C PRO A 144 -5.16 -8.97 -20.18
N VAL A 145 -5.31 -10.05 -20.96
CA VAL A 145 -6.50 -10.34 -21.72
C VAL A 145 -7.08 -11.66 -21.23
N GLY A 146 -8.37 -11.70 -21.00
CA GLY A 146 -9.07 -12.89 -20.55
C GLY A 146 -10.47 -12.97 -21.13
N SER A 147 -11.22 -14.00 -20.74
CA SER A 147 -12.60 -14.19 -21.17
C SER A 147 -13.52 -14.50 -19.99
N VAL A 148 -14.65 -13.81 -19.92
CA VAL A 148 -15.71 -14.07 -18.96
C VAL A 148 -17.02 -14.19 -19.72
N ARG A 149 -17.74 -15.32 -19.56
CA ARG A 149 -19.03 -15.61 -20.25
C ARG A 149 -18.95 -15.36 -21.76
N ASN A 150 -17.90 -15.87 -22.40
CA ASN A 150 -17.62 -15.73 -23.83
C ASN A 150 -17.43 -14.29 -24.34
N LYS A 151 -17.17 -13.34 -23.42
CA LYS A 151 -16.76 -11.98 -23.78
C LYS A 151 -15.27 -11.80 -23.47
N THR A 152 -14.51 -11.33 -24.43
CA THR A 152 -13.11 -10.95 -24.22
C THR A 152 -13.05 -9.70 -23.37
N LEU A 153 -12.23 -9.72 -22.32
CA LEU A 153 -11.94 -8.59 -21.45
C LEU A 153 -10.46 -8.29 -21.50
N CYS A 154 -10.10 -7.01 -21.52
CA CYS A 154 -8.74 -6.57 -21.25
C CYS A 154 -8.75 -5.56 -20.10
N GLY A 155 -7.74 -5.65 -19.24
CA GLY A 155 -7.68 -4.81 -18.03
C GLY A 155 -6.59 -5.27 -17.08
N PHE A 156 -6.50 -4.65 -15.92
CA PHE A 156 -5.60 -5.09 -14.88
C PHE A 156 -6.27 -6.07 -13.91
N TYR A 157 -5.47 -6.89 -13.26
CA TYR A 157 -6.00 -7.79 -12.23
C TYR A 157 -6.54 -7.00 -11.04
N LYS A 158 -7.64 -7.45 -10.50
CA LYS A 158 -8.12 -7.06 -9.18
C LYS A 158 -7.04 -7.40 -8.14
N ARG A 159 -6.89 -6.57 -7.12
CA ARG A 159 -5.89 -6.78 -6.07
C ARG A 159 -5.98 -8.20 -5.50
N GLU A 160 -4.81 -8.82 -5.37
CA GLU A 160 -4.63 -10.17 -4.80
C GLU A 160 -5.42 -11.29 -5.51
N THR A 161 -5.91 -11.04 -6.73
CA THR A 161 -6.62 -12.02 -7.54
C THR A 161 -6.11 -12.04 -8.99
N HIS A 162 -6.64 -12.97 -9.79
CA HIS A 162 -6.44 -13.00 -11.24
C HIS A 162 -7.71 -12.59 -12.02
N ASP A 163 -8.70 -12.03 -11.31
CA ASP A 163 -9.88 -11.47 -11.96
C ASP A 163 -9.53 -10.16 -12.67
N ILE A 164 -9.95 -10.01 -13.90
CA ILE A 164 -9.66 -8.81 -14.71
C ILE A 164 -10.68 -7.72 -14.38
N ILE A 165 -10.20 -6.56 -13.98
CA ILE A 165 -10.95 -5.30 -13.93
C ILE A 165 -10.87 -4.66 -15.31
N PRO A 166 -11.97 -4.58 -16.08
CA PRO A 166 -11.95 -4.04 -17.43
C PRO A 166 -11.49 -2.59 -17.46
N LEU A 167 -10.70 -2.25 -18.48
CA LEU A 167 -10.45 -0.87 -18.88
C LEU A 167 -11.53 -0.46 -19.87
N ASP A 168 -12.18 0.65 -19.58
CA ASP A 168 -13.16 1.28 -20.47
C ASP A 168 -12.44 2.12 -21.52
#